data_1f5caaeddf8d8c71905417494ee2a914
#
_entry.id   1f5caaeddf8d8c71905417494ee2a914
#
_cell.length_a   1.000
_cell.length_b   1.000
_cell.length_c   1.000
_cell.angle_alpha   90.00
_cell.angle_beta   90.00
_cell.angle_gamma   90.00
#
_symmetry.space_group_name_H-M   'P 1'
#
loop_
_entity.id
_entity.type
_entity.pdbx_description
1 polymer ?
#
loop_
_entity_poly.entity_id
_entity_poly.type
_entity_poly.pdbx_seq_one_letter_code
_entity_poly.pdbx_strand_id
1 'polypeptide(L)'
;MRRIAVVGAGQAGLHLALGLRPDSTGAAGPSGPHELQEPYDVTVYTARTPDQVRAGRVLSTQVMYGPALALERAAGLHLWEAEAPRLTALGFSVADPQRSPGGGFAGPLDQPAQSVDLRVKTADWLELFEARGGRVEYGTVGPDDLPGIAAAHDLTVVASGHGPLAEVFARDARHSPYERPQRRLAVCYVRGTRMPDGLDGPHLRVTPVGGSKELAGEFFVMHALTLDGPCEIVLWEAVPGGPFDVWSDRPGPGEVVERTLELLRGHLPGEYELCRGMEPTDAGAALTGALTPVVRRPVAEVAPGAHVLGLGDAVVLHDPIGGQGSNSAARGAAHYLRAIAAHGGEPFDRTWMLRTFAAYWEHARHVSAFCNMLLGPPPEHVRRILSAAARHPAVAHRYANGFGDPAGFADWFMDADRADAYLAAVGAAGAAVPADGG
;
A
#
# COMPACT_ATOMS: atom_id res chain seq x y z
N MET A 1 -25.83 20.29 11.25
CA MET A 1 -24.63 19.42 11.13
C MET A 1 -24.84 18.56 9.89
N ARG A 2 -23.87 18.50 8.97
CA ARG A 2 -23.95 17.66 7.77
C ARG A 2 -23.67 16.22 8.10
N ARG A 3 -24.44 15.32 7.48
CA ARG A 3 -24.33 13.88 7.69
C ARG A 3 -23.49 13.24 6.58
N ILE A 4 -22.44 12.51 6.98
CA ILE A 4 -21.55 11.82 6.06
C ILE A 4 -21.55 10.33 6.38
N ALA A 5 -21.83 9.48 5.38
CA ALA A 5 -21.67 8.06 5.47
C ALA A 5 -20.32 7.63 4.91
N VAL A 6 -19.62 6.73 5.62
CA VAL A 6 -18.42 6.04 5.15
C VAL A 6 -18.71 4.53 5.16
N VAL A 7 -18.83 3.94 3.99
CA VAL A 7 -19.12 2.51 3.82
C VAL A 7 -17.82 1.74 3.61
N GLY A 8 -17.37 1.06 4.68
CA GLY A 8 -16.10 0.35 4.74
C GLY A 8 -15.13 0.91 5.77
N ALA A 9 -14.83 0.12 6.81
CA ALA A 9 -13.90 0.43 7.89
C ALA A 9 -12.47 -0.07 7.62
N GLY A 10 -12.01 0.05 6.39
CA GLY A 10 -10.60 -0.12 6.02
C GLY A 10 -9.78 1.15 6.30
N GLN A 11 -8.48 1.10 6.01
CA GLN A 11 -7.56 2.21 6.28
C GLN A 11 -8.05 3.55 5.67
N ALA A 12 -8.46 3.58 4.41
CA ALA A 12 -8.92 4.80 3.75
C ALA A 12 -10.20 5.36 4.40
N GLY A 13 -11.18 4.49 4.67
CA GLY A 13 -12.47 4.88 5.25
C GLY A 13 -12.32 5.41 6.67
N LEU A 14 -11.58 4.70 7.53
CA LEU A 14 -11.36 5.13 8.91
C LEU A 14 -10.48 6.37 9.02
N HIS A 15 -9.45 6.51 8.19
CA HIS A 15 -8.66 7.74 8.14
C HIS A 15 -9.54 8.96 7.80
N LEU A 16 -10.42 8.83 6.80
CA LEU A 16 -11.37 9.88 6.46
C LEU A 16 -12.35 10.16 7.61
N ALA A 17 -12.97 9.12 8.15
CA ALA A 17 -13.97 9.24 9.21
C ALA A 17 -13.41 9.90 10.48
N LEU A 18 -12.22 9.48 10.93
CA LEU A 18 -11.51 10.04 12.07
C LEU A 18 -11.07 11.49 11.83
N GLY A 19 -10.63 11.81 10.61
CA GLY A 19 -10.28 13.18 10.23
C GLY A 19 -11.49 14.13 10.23
N LEU A 20 -12.70 13.63 9.92
CA LEU A 20 -13.96 14.39 9.98
C LEU A 20 -14.50 14.54 11.41
N ARG A 21 -13.97 13.78 12.37
CA ARG A 21 -14.29 13.89 13.80
C ARG A 21 -13.01 14.03 14.63
N PRO A 22 -12.37 15.21 14.58
CA PRO A 22 -11.19 15.45 15.39
C PRO A 22 -11.55 15.40 16.88
N ASP A 23 -10.53 15.16 17.71
CA ASP A 23 -10.69 15.11 19.16
C ASP A 23 -11.21 16.46 19.68
N SER A 24 -12.34 16.42 20.41
CA SER A 24 -12.94 17.61 21.04
C SER A 24 -12.18 18.07 22.29
N THR A 25 -11.20 17.31 22.77
CA THR A 25 -10.48 17.59 24.03
C THR A 25 -9.34 18.59 23.85
N GLY A 26 -9.10 19.10 22.64
CA GLY A 26 -8.10 20.14 22.40
C GLY A 26 -6.66 19.71 22.68
N ALA A 27 -6.40 18.41 22.83
CA ALA A 27 -5.05 17.86 22.77
C ALA A 27 -4.59 17.93 21.30
N ALA A 28 -4.36 19.17 20.83
CA ALA A 28 -3.81 19.45 19.53
C ALA A 28 -2.42 18.82 19.46
N GLY A 29 -2.29 17.74 18.73
CA GLY A 29 -1.11 17.56 17.94
C GLY A 29 -0.97 18.84 17.04
N PRO A 30 0.22 19.18 16.56
CA PRO A 30 0.45 20.43 15.86
C PRO A 30 -0.60 20.59 14.78
N SER A 31 -1.35 21.68 14.89
CA SER A 31 -2.51 22.07 14.08
C SER A 31 -2.27 21.73 12.62
N GLY A 32 -2.95 20.71 12.11
CA GLY A 32 -3.02 20.48 10.67
C GLY A 32 -3.68 21.72 10.03
N PRO A 33 -3.33 22.10 8.81
CA PRO A 33 -3.72 23.39 8.19
C PRO A 33 -5.22 23.53 7.89
N HIS A 34 -6.08 22.67 8.41
CA HIS A 34 -7.53 22.75 8.18
C HIS A 34 -8.29 22.49 9.48
N GLU A 35 -8.55 23.55 10.23
CA GLU A 35 -9.58 23.55 11.27
C GLU A 35 -10.93 23.31 10.58
N LEU A 36 -11.58 22.19 10.90
CA LEU A 36 -12.97 21.98 10.54
C LEU A 36 -13.78 23.05 11.30
N GLN A 37 -14.45 23.94 10.59
CA GLN A 37 -15.26 25.01 11.19
C GLN A 37 -16.40 24.48 12.04
N GLU A 38 -16.91 23.27 11.71
CA GLU A 38 -17.91 22.53 12.47
C GLU A 38 -17.69 21.02 12.30
N PRO A 39 -17.93 20.20 13.36
CA PRO A 39 -17.86 18.76 13.23
C PRO A 39 -18.98 18.24 12.34
N TYR A 40 -18.69 17.18 11.58
CA TYR A 40 -19.67 16.43 10.78
C TYR A 40 -20.33 15.35 11.64
N ASP A 41 -21.59 15.00 11.31
CA ASP A 41 -22.23 13.78 11.81
C ASP A 41 -21.82 12.61 10.90
N VAL A 42 -20.86 11.82 11.38
CA VAL A 42 -20.24 10.75 10.57
C VAL A 42 -20.72 9.40 11.04
N THR A 43 -21.22 8.60 10.10
CA THR A 43 -21.57 7.19 10.33
C THR A 43 -20.66 6.29 9.51
N VAL A 44 -19.97 5.37 10.17
CA VAL A 44 -19.18 4.30 9.55
C VAL A 44 -20.01 3.03 9.49
N TYR A 45 -20.10 2.42 8.31
CA TYR A 45 -20.75 1.12 8.10
C TYR A 45 -19.69 0.04 7.93
N THR A 46 -19.75 -1.01 8.74
CA THR A 46 -18.81 -2.12 8.70
C THR A 46 -19.44 -3.44 9.12
N ALA A 47 -18.99 -4.54 8.48
CA ALA A 47 -19.50 -5.87 8.79
C ALA A 47 -18.87 -6.49 10.06
N ARG A 48 -17.78 -5.93 10.59
CA ARG A 48 -17.00 -6.54 11.67
C ARG A 48 -16.75 -5.57 12.81
N THR A 49 -16.87 -6.06 14.04
CA THR A 49 -16.43 -5.35 15.24
C THR A 49 -14.90 -5.35 15.34
N PRO A 50 -14.27 -4.48 16.18
CA PRO A 50 -12.84 -4.50 16.45
C PRO A 50 -12.32 -5.89 16.83
N ASP A 51 -13.01 -6.60 17.74
CA ASP A 51 -12.63 -7.95 18.16
C ASP A 51 -12.68 -8.96 17.01
N GLN A 52 -13.70 -8.87 16.15
CA GLN A 52 -13.80 -9.72 14.96
C GLN A 52 -12.70 -9.41 13.92
N VAL A 53 -12.25 -8.17 13.86
CA VAL A 53 -11.12 -7.78 13.00
C VAL A 53 -9.83 -8.39 13.54
N ARG A 54 -9.56 -8.25 14.85
CA ARG A 54 -8.36 -8.82 15.50
C ARG A 54 -8.34 -10.35 15.43
N ALA A 55 -9.48 -11.00 15.65
CA ALA A 55 -9.60 -12.46 15.59
C ALA A 55 -9.58 -13.03 14.14
N GLY A 56 -9.62 -12.17 13.13
CA GLY A 56 -9.62 -12.56 11.73
C GLY A 56 -8.24 -12.91 11.20
N ARG A 57 -8.20 -13.26 9.91
CA ARG A 57 -6.92 -13.41 9.19
C ARG A 57 -6.33 -12.06 8.82
N VAL A 58 -5.03 -12.01 8.55
CA VAL A 58 -4.35 -10.84 7.99
C VAL A 58 -5.04 -10.37 6.71
N LEU A 59 -5.06 -9.06 6.48
CA LEU A 59 -5.85 -8.43 5.42
C LEU A 59 -5.00 -8.02 4.22
N SER A 60 -3.71 -7.75 4.42
CA SER A 60 -2.77 -7.40 3.36
C SER A 60 -1.33 -7.45 3.86
N THR A 61 -0.38 -7.26 2.97
CA THR A 61 0.94 -6.72 3.30
C THR A 61 0.88 -5.22 3.14
N GLN A 62 1.43 -4.46 4.08
CA GLN A 62 1.52 -3.02 3.95
C GLN A 62 2.87 -2.51 4.43
N VAL A 63 3.39 -1.55 3.72
CA VAL A 63 4.47 -0.68 4.14
C VAL A 63 4.01 0.75 3.95
N MET A 64 4.14 1.57 4.99
CA MET A 64 3.84 2.99 4.90
C MET A 64 5.13 3.78 4.91
N TYR A 65 5.40 4.44 3.80
CA TYR A 65 6.57 5.31 3.67
C TYR A 65 6.38 6.65 4.37
N GLY A 66 7.48 7.31 4.70
CA GLY A 66 7.49 8.54 5.49
C GLY A 66 6.47 9.60 5.07
N PRO A 67 6.33 9.96 3.77
CA PRO A 67 5.34 10.95 3.33
C PRO A 67 3.88 10.55 3.60
N ALA A 68 3.52 9.27 3.53
CA ALA A 68 2.18 8.81 3.86
C ALA A 68 1.98 8.70 5.38
N LEU A 69 3.00 8.26 6.13
CA LEU A 69 2.99 8.28 7.60
C LEU A 69 2.85 9.69 8.16
N ALA A 70 3.43 10.70 7.51
CA ALA A 70 3.29 12.09 7.91
C ALA A 70 1.81 12.56 7.88
N LEU A 71 0.99 12.02 6.96
CA LEU A 71 -0.44 12.33 6.92
C LEU A 71 -1.19 11.70 8.11
N GLU A 72 -0.86 10.46 8.47
CA GLU A 72 -1.43 9.82 9.66
C GLU A 72 -0.97 10.52 10.95
N ARG A 73 0.33 10.89 11.04
CA ARG A 73 0.87 11.66 12.19
C ARG A 73 0.19 13.01 12.35
N ALA A 74 0.04 13.74 11.25
CA ALA A 74 -0.63 15.05 11.25
C ALA A 74 -2.10 14.97 11.69
N ALA A 75 -2.76 13.84 11.44
CA ALA A 75 -4.13 13.57 11.88
C ALA A 75 -4.21 12.97 13.30
N GLY A 76 -3.07 12.72 13.98
CA GLY A 76 -3.02 12.04 15.28
C GLY A 76 -3.48 10.59 15.23
N LEU A 77 -3.25 9.93 14.10
CA LEU A 77 -3.72 8.56 13.82
C LEU A 77 -2.60 7.53 13.81
N HIS A 78 -1.33 7.94 13.90
CA HIS A 78 -0.21 7.01 13.99
C HIS A 78 0.03 6.61 15.46
N LEU A 79 -0.74 5.63 15.94
CA LEU A 79 -0.79 5.23 17.35
C LEU A 79 0.39 4.35 17.78
N TRP A 80 1.14 3.78 16.83
CA TRP A 80 2.15 2.73 17.06
C TRP A 80 3.57 3.22 16.78
N GLU A 81 3.83 4.52 16.90
CA GLU A 81 5.14 5.13 16.57
C GLU A 81 6.30 4.49 17.35
N ALA A 82 6.06 4.13 18.62
CA ALA A 82 7.08 3.56 19.49
C ALA A 82 7.24 2.03 19.33
N GLU A 83 6.17 1.33 18.97
CA GLU A 83 6.13 -0.14 18.94
C GLU A 83 6.47 -0.70 17.55
N ALA A 84 6.08 0.00 16.49
CA ALA A 84 6.29 -0.48 15.13
C ALA A 84 7.76 -0.33 14.71
N PRO A 85 8.41 -1.39 14.21
CA PRO A 85 9.78 -1.33 13.73
C PRO A 85 9.97 -0.26 12.65
N ARG A 86 11.07 0.47 12.73
CA ARG A 86 11.42 1.54 11.78
C ARG A 86 12.24 0.96 10.65
N LEU A 87 11.74 1.06 9.44
CA LEU A 87 12.41 0.64 8.22
C LEU A 87 13.20 1.83 7.66
N THR A 88 14.52 1.76 7.73
CA THR A 88 15.41 2.89 7.40
C THR A 88 16.03 2.77 6.02
N ALA A 89 15.87 1.63 5.35
CA ALA A 89 16.38 1.38 4.01
C ALA A 89 15.44 0.47 3.21
N LEU A 90 15.55 0.55 1.88
CA LEU A 90 14.95 -0.39 0.93
C LEU A 90 16.08 -1.18 0.25
N GLY A 91 16.07 -2.50 0.42
CA GLY A 91 16.95 -3.44 -0.25
C GLY A 91 16.34 -3.95 -1.55
N PHE A 92 17.15 -4.07 -2.58
CA PHE A 92 16.79 -4.68 -3.85
C PHE A 92 17.90 -5.63 -4.29
N SER A 93 17.54 -6.83 -4.72
CA SER A 93 18.50 -7.77 -5.32
C SER A 93 17.84 -8.60 -6.40
N VAL A 94 18.63 -8.97 -7.40
CA VAL A 94 18.22 -9.90 -8.44
C VAL A 94 18.89 -11.24 -8.13
N ALA A 95 18.10 -12.27 -7.91
CA ALA A 95 18.63 -13.61 -7.78
C ALA A 95 18.97 -14.17 -9.16
N ASP A 96 20.22 -14.57 -9.35
CA ASP A 96 20.66 -15.36 -10.49
C ASP A 96 20.79 -16.81 -10.03
N PRO A 97 19.97 -17.74 -10.53
CA PRO A 97 20.07 -19.16 -10.15
C PRO A 97 21.45 -19.79 -10.44
N GLN A 98 22.23 -19.17 -11.33
CA GLN A 98 23.57 -19.65 -11.73
C GLN A 98 24.71 -18.91 -11.03
N ARG A 99 24.41 -17.80 -10.33
CA ARG A 99 25.39 -16.96 -9.61
C ARG A 99 24.88 -16.63 -8.22
N SER A 100 25.52 -17.15 -7.23
CA SER A 100 25.31 -16.74 -5.82
C SER A 100 26.52 -15.94 -5.34
N PRO A 101 26.32 -14.76 -4.70
CA PRO A 101 25.08 -14.00 -4.55
C PRO A 101 24.81 -13.13 -5.78
N GLY A 102 23.54 -13.00 -6.16
CA GLY A 102 23.08 -12.03 -7.16
C GLY A 102 23.43 -10.60 -6.73
N GLY A 103 23.71 -9.72 -7.70
CA GLY A 103 23.98 -8.30 -7.43
C GLY A 103 22.74 -7.62 -6.82
N GLY A 104 22.98 -6.78 -5.80
CA GLY A 104 21.96 -6.01 -5.14
C GLY A 104 22.47 -4.69 -4.62
N PHE A 105 21.56 -3.86 -4.10
CA PHE A 105 21.88 -2.61 -3.43
C PHE A 105 20.87 -2.36 -2.31
N ALA A 106 21.22 -1.48 -1.38
CA ALA A 106 20.31 -0.89 -0.42
C ALA A 106 20.36 0.63 -0.56
N GLY A 107 19.18 1.25 -0.60
CA GLY A 107 19.05 2.71 -0.58
C GLY A 107 18.48 3.16 0.76
N PRO A 108 19.13 4.08 1.48
CA PRO A 108 18.57 4.64 2.70
C PRO A 108 17.33 5.47 2.40
N LEU A 109 16.37 5.43 3.33
CA LEU A 109 15.16 6.26 3.27
C LEU A 109 15.39 7.56 4.05
N ASP A 110 15.00 8.69 3.47
CA ASP A 110 15.06 10.02 4.13
C ASP A 110 14.19 10.08 5.38
N GLN A 111 13.08 9.37 5.35
CA GLN A 111 12.17 9.19 6.47
C GLN A 111 11.87 7.70 6.63
N PRO A 112 12.01 7.14 7.84
CA PRO A 112 11.71 5.74 8.07
C PRO A 112 10.28 5.38 7.66
N ALA A 113 10.14 4.22 7.03
CA ALA A 113 8.85 3.58 6.82
C ALA A 113 8.48 2.72 8.03
N GLN A 114 7.20 2.36 8.17
CA GLN A 114 6.70 1.43 9.17
C GLN A 114 5.59 0.56 8.59
N SER A 115 5.44 -0.63 9.15
CA SER A 115 4.37 -1.55 8.79
C SER A 115 3.61 -1.96 10.05
N VAL A 116 2.30 -1.79 10.04
CA VAL A 116 1.40 -2.18 11.13
C VAL A 116 0.28 -3.05 10.55
N ASP A 117 0.10 -4.25 11.09
CA ASP A 117 -0.96 -5.17 10.69
C ASP A 117 -2.32 -4.44 10.67
N LEU A 118 -3.06 -4.56 9.58
CA LEU A 118 -4.37 -3.94 9.47
C LEU A 118 -5.38 -4.47 10.48
N ARG A 119 -5.17 -5.67 11.05
CA ARG A 119 -5.98 -6.18 12.16
C ARG A 119 -5.80 -5.35 13.42
N VAL A 120 -4.60 -4.83 13.66
CA VAL A 120 -4.29 -3.89 14.74
C VAL A 120 -4.80 -2.51 14.35
N LYS A 121 -4.30 -1.97 13.24
CA LYS A 121 -4.58 -0.58 12.81
C LYS A 121 -6.07 -0.29 12.69
N THR A 122 -6.82 -1.11 11.97
CA THR A 122 -8.24 -0.80 11.71
C THR A 122 -9.13 -1.08 12.92
N ALA A 123 -8.78 -2.03 13.78
CA ALA A 123 -9.50 -2.26 15.03
C ALA A 123 -9.31 -1.10 16.01
N ASP A 124 -8.07 -0.68 16.25
CA ASP A 124 -7.76 0.45 17.16
C ASP A 124 -8.37 1.77 16.65
N TRP A 125 -8.34 1.99 15.33
CA TRP A 125 -8.98 3.18 14.74
C TRP A 125 -10.50 3.15 14.82
N LEU A 126 -11.12 1.97 14.75
CA LEU A 126 -12.58 1.85 14.89
C LEU A 126 -12.99 2.15 16.34
N GLU A 127 -12.26 1.62 17.32
CA GLU A 127 -12.45 1.97 18.74
C GLU A 127 -12.21 3.46 19.01
N LEU A 128 -11.16 4.03 18.43
CA LEU A 128 -10.88 5.46 18.54
C LEU A 128 -12.01 6.30 17.94
N PHE A 129 -12.59 5.88 16.81
CA PHE A 129 -13.71 6.56 16.17
C PHE A 129 -14.96 6.57 17.07
N GLU A 130 -15.30 5.42 17.68
CA GLU A 130 -16.39 5.32 18.64
C GLU A 130 -16.12 6.18 19.90
N ALA A 131 -14.88 6.14 20.43
CA ALA A 131 -14.47 6.94 21.58
C ALA A 131 -14.58 8.45 21.32
N ARG A 132 -14.37 8.91 20.07
CA ARG A 132 -14.61 10.30 19.64
C ARG A 132 -16.09 10.60 19.38
N GLY A 133 -17.01 9.70 19.74
CA GLY A 133 -18.46 9.82 19.55
C GLY A 133 -18.89 9.67 18.09
N GLY A 134 -18.10 9.01 17.25
CA GLY A 134 -18.50 8.57 15.92
C GLY A 134 -19.56 7.47 16.00
N ARG A 135 -20.46 7.42 15.03
CA ARG A 135 -21.48 6.39 14.96
C ARG A 135 -21.00 5.24 14.08
N VAL A 136 -21.07 4.00 14.59
CA VAL A 136 -20.76 2.80 13.82
C VAL A 136 -22.02 1.96 13.67
N GLU A 137 -22.34 1.61 12.43
CA GLU A 137 -23.42 0.66 12.11
C GLU A 137 -22.78 -0.68 11.72
N TYR A 138 -22.91 -1.65 12.62
CA TYR A 138 -22.40 -3.01 12.44
C TYR A 138 -23.39 -3.86 11.62
N GLY A 139 -22.98 -4.30 10.46
CA GLY A 139 -23.76 -5.14 9.56
C GLY A 139 -23.18 -5.19 8.17
N THR A 140 -23.57 -6.19 7.41
CA THR A 140 -23.18 -6.30 6.01
C THR A 140 -23.98 -5.29 5.18
N VAL A 141 -23.29 -4.43 4.44
CA VAL A 141 -23.87 -3.52 3.46
C VAL A 141 -23.64 -4.10 2.07
N GLY A 142 -24.70 -4.18 1.28
CA GLY A 142 -24.68 -4.55 -0.13
C GLY A 142 -24.96 -3.36 -1.06
N PRO A 143 -24.86 -3.55 -2.38
CA PRO A 143 -25.24 -2.52 -3.36
C PRO A 143 -26.67 -2.02 -3.22
N ASP A 144 -27.60 -2.88 -2.82
CA ASP A 144 -29.02 -2.56 -2.67
C ASP A 144 -29.31 -1.66 -1.44
N ASP A 145 -28.38 -1.57 -0.49
CA ASP A 145 -28.52 -0.69 0.67
C ASP A 145 -28.06 0.75 0.36
N LEU A 146 -27.20 0.92 -0.65
CA LEU A 146 -26.60 2.22 -0.98
C LEU A 146 -27.62 3.32 -1.29
N PRO A 147 -28.74 3.06 -2.00
CA PRO A 147 -29.77 4.07 -2.22
C PRO A 147 -30.33 4.64 -0.90
N GLY A 148 -30.64 3.77 0.07
CA GLY A 148 -31.14 4.18 1.39
C GLY A 148 -30.09 4.96 2.18
N ILE A 149 -28.83 4.54 2.17
CA ILE A 149 -27.74 5.22 2.82
C ILE A 149 -27.51 6.61 2.18
N ALA A 150 -27.48 6.69 0.86
CA ALA A 150 -27.31 7.95 0.14
C ALA A 150 -28.45 8.94 0.38
N ALA A 151 -29.69 8.47 0.49
CA ALA A 151 -30.84 9.30 0.80
C ALA A 151 -30.82 9.84 2.24
N ALA A 152 -30.18 9.14 3.16
CA ALA A 152 -30.08 9.52 4.58
C ALA A 152 -28.93 10.46 4.90
N HIS A 153 -27.98 10.69 3.98
CA HIS A 153 -26.74 11.43 4.21
C HIS A 153 -26.52 12.50 3.13
N ASP A 154 -25.82 13.57 3.48
CA ASP A 154 -25.45 14.64 2.53
C ASP A 154 -24.30 14.21 1.61
N LEU A 155 -23.45 13.27 2.07
CA LEU A 155 -22.37 12.63 1.30
C LEU A 155 -22.26 11.18 1.71
N THR A 156 -22.16 10.28 0.73
CA THR A 156 -21.84 8.87 0.95
C THR A 156 -20.54 8.53 0.24
N VAL A 157 -19.54 8.09 1.02
CA VAL A 157 -18.23 7.64 0.53
C VAL A 157 -18.12 6.12 0.69
N VAL A 158 -17.89 5.41 -0.41
CA VAL A 158 -17.68 3.96 -0.42
C VAL A 158 -16.17 3.69 -0.44
N ALA A 159 -15.67 3.14 0.66
CA ALA A 159 -14.26 2.79 0.87
C ALA A 159 -14.04 1.26 1.00
N SER A 160 -14.99 0.46 0.50
CA SER A 160 -14.91 -0.99 0.44
C SER A 160 -14.28 -1.40 -0.90
N GLY A 161 -13.01 -1.80 -0.87
CA GLY A 161 -12.17 -1.98 -2.06
C GLY A 161 -12.37 -3.30 -2.82
N HIS A 162 -13.22 -4.20 -2.35
CA HIS A 162 -13.46 -5.51 -2.96
C HIS A 162 -14.91 -5.95 -2.81
N GLY A 163 -15.28 -6.94 -3.61
CA GLY A 163 -16.63 -7.46 -3.63
C GLY A 163 -17.66 -6.53 -4.30
N PRO A 164 -18.96 -6.81 -4.14
CA PRO A 164 -20.03 -6.16 -4.88
C PRO A 164 -20.10 -4.63 -4.71
N LEU A 165 -19.67 -4.11 -3.56
CA LEU A 165 -19.64 -2.66 -3.32
C LEU A 165 -18.62 -1.92 -4.22
N ALA A 166 -17.48 -2.54 -4.53
CA ALA A 166 -16.51 -1.95 -5.46
C ALA A 166 -17.01 -2.04 -6.92
N GLU A 167 -17.85 -3.04 -7.24
CA GLU A 167 -18.36 -3.28 -8.59
C GLU A 167 -19.44 -2.27 -9.01
N VAL A 168 -20.02 -1.49 -8.08
CA VAL A 168 -20.92 -0.39 -8.43
C VAL A 168 -20.21 0.71 -9.22
N PHE A 169 -18.88 0.80 -9.09
CA PHE A 169 -18.04 1.74 -9.82
C PHE A 169 -17.56 1.14 -11.14
N ALA A 170 -18.01 1.69 -12.24
CA ALA A 170 -17.65 1.18 -13.56
C ALA A 170 -16.13 1.25 -13.81
N ARG A 171 -15.56 0.16 -14.36
CA ARG A 171 -14.17 0.10 -14.75
C ARG A 171 -13.82 1.20 -15.76
N ASP A 172 -12.71 1.88 -15.55
CA ASP A 172 -12.09 2.77 -16.54
C ASP A 172 -11.03 1.98 -17.34
N ALA A 173 -11.43 1.50 -18.51
CA ALA A 173 -10.57 0.69 -19.37
C ALA A 173 -9.32 1.45 -19.84
N ARG A 174 -9.38 2.80 -19.91
CA ARG A 174 -8.24 3.64 -20.33
C ARG A 174 -7.08 3.54 -19.35
N HIS A 175 -7.37 3.37 -18.06
CA HIS A 175 -6.39 3.36 -17.00
C HIS A 175 -6.21 1.97 -16.34
N SER A 176 -6.85 0.95 -16.89
CA SER A 176 -6.81 -0.43 -16.39
C SER A 176 -6.29 -1.38 -17.47
N PRO A 177 -4.96 -1.52 -17.61
CA PRO A 177 -4.37 -2.29 -18.72
C PRO A 177 -4.55 -3.81 -18.58
N TYR A 178 -4.83 -4.29 -17.38
CA TYR A 178 -4.92 -5.73 -17.10
C TYR A 178 -6.37 -6.17 -16.90
N GLU A 179 -6.75 -7.31 -17.47
CA GLU A 179 -8.06 -7.94 -17.32
C GLU A 179 -8.04 -9.15 -16.40
N ARG A 180 -6.85 -9.56 -15.98
CA ARG A 180 -6.60 -10.71 -15.09
C ARG A 180 -5.43 -10.41 -14.17
N PRO A 181 -5.33 -11.12 -13.03
CA PRO A 181 -4.20 -10.99 -12.12
C PRO A 181 -2.86 -11.28 -12.84
N GLN A 182 -1.87 -10.45 -12.53
CA GLN A 182 -0.50 -10.60 -13.03
C GLN A 182 0.39 -11.32 -12.02
N ARG A 183 -0.05 -11.44 -10.77
CA ARG A 183 0.61 -12.17 -9.69
C ARG A 183 -0.38 -13.02 -8.91
N ARG A 184 0.11 -14.17 -8.42
CA ARG A 184 -0.48 -14.95 -7.35
C ARG A 184 0.24 -14.58 -6.06
N LEU A 185 -0.52 -14.31 -5.03
CA LEU A 185 -0.03 -13.72 -3.79
C LEU A 185 -0.10 -14.74 -2.66
N ALA A 186 0.98 -14.84 -1.88
CA ALA A 186 0.97 -15.55 -0.61
C ALA A 186 1.77 -14.74 0.40
N VAL A 187 1.10 -14.29 1.46
CA VAL A 187 1.69 -13.57 2.57
C VAL A 187 1.57 -14.39 3.84
N CYS A 188 2.61 -14.36 4.67
CA CYS A 188 2.55 -14.84 6.05
C CYS A 188 3.28 -13.87 6.98
N TYR A 189 2.65 -13.57 8.11
CA TYR A 189 3.27 -12.87 9.24
C TYR A 189 3.97 -13.91 10.09
N VAL A 190 5.27 -13.76 10.30
CA VAL A 190 6.14 -14.77 10.88
C VAL A 190 7.05 -14.18 11.95
N ARG A 191 7.61 -15.04 12.79
CA ARG A 191 8.73 -14.77 13.69
C ARG A 191 9.87 -15.74 13.41
N GLY A 192 11.09 -15.38 13.82
CA GLY A 192 12.25 -16.26 13.68
C GLY A 192 13.00 -16.12 12.36
N THR A 193 12.64 -15.13 11.52
CA THR A 193 13.49 -14.74 10.41
C THR A 193 14.64 -13.85 10.88
N ARG A 194 15.69 -13.78 10.06
CA ARG A 194 16.79 -12.83 10.23
C ARG A 194 16.84 -11.92 9.00
N MET A 195 17.02 -10.64 9.22
CA MET A 195 17.31 -9.72 8.13
C MET A 195 18.80 -9.79 7.75
N PRO A 196 19.15 -9.58 6.48
CA PRO A 196 20.55 -9.41 6.08
C PRO A 196 21.22 -8.30 6.88
N ASP A 197 22.48 -8.49 7.24
CA ASP A 197 23.24 -7.51 8.00
C ASP A 197 23.24 -6.13 7.32
N GLY A 198 22.97 -5.07 8.11
CA GLY A 198 22.92 -3.69 7.63
C GLY A 198 21.65 -3.27 6.90
N LEU A 199 20.61 -4.11 6.87
CA LEU A 199 19.32 -3.78 6.28
C LEU A 199 18.20 -3.75 7.35
N ASP A 200 17.80 -2.54 7.76
CA ASP A 200 16.61 -2.29 8.57
C ASP A 200 15.43 -1.86 7.67
N GLY A 201 15.08 -2.65 6.64
CA GLY A 201 14.06 -2.24 5.69
C GLY A 201 13.44 -3.38 4.90
N PRO A 202 12.41 -3.11 4.08
CA PRO A 202 11.85 -4.12 3.19
C PRO A 202 12.93 -4.67 2.29
N HIS A 203 12.96 -5.99 2.17
CA HIS A 203 13.90 -6.70 1.33
C HIS A 203 13.16 -7.30 0.14
N LEU A 204 13.42 -6.74 -1.05
CA LEU A 204 12.84 -7.22 -2.30
C LEU A 204 13.85 -8.09 -3.05
N ARG A 205 13.40 -9.28 -3.48
CA ARG A 205 14.11 -10.10 -4.45
C ARG A 205 13.27 -10.31 -5.70
N VAL A 206 13.90 -10.10 -6.84
CA VAL A 206 13.34 -10.44 -8.16
C VAL A 206 14.12 -11.63 -8.70
N THR A 207 13.41 -12.75 -8.97
CA THR A 207 14.03 -13.99 -9.43
C THR A 207 13.74 -14.23 -10.92
N PRO A 208 14.74 -14.15 -11.80
CA PRO A 208 14.59 -14.55 -13.20
C PRO A 208 14.46 -16.07 -13.34
N VAL A 209 13.64 -16.52 -14.29
CA VAL A 209 13.43 -17.94 -14.59
C VAL A 209 14.52 -18.46 -15.52
N GLY A 210 15.27 -19.48 -15.07
CA GLY A 210 16.08 -20.34 -15.93
C GLY A 210 17.11 -19.66 -16.82
N GLY A 211 17.66 -18.51 -16.43
CA GLY A 211 18.61 -17.73 -17.23
C GLY A 211 17.99 -17.00 -18.42
N SER A 212 16.67 -17.09 -18.61
CA SER A 212 15.90 -16.28 -19.56
C SER A 212 15.64 -14.89 -19.00
N LYS A 213 15.13 -13.98 -19.82
CA LYS A 213 14.70 -12.63 -19.39
C LYS A 213 13.32 -12.64 -18.69
N GLU A 214 12.74 -13.80 -18.49
CA GLU A 214 11.43 -13.98 -17.87
C GLU A 214 11.57 -14.06 -16.35
N LEU A 215 10.65 -13.40 -15.64
CA LEU A 215 10.56 -13.39 -14.19
C LEU A 215 9.66 -14.55 -13.73
N ALA A 216 10.04 -15.23 -12.65
CA ALA A 216 9.19 -16.21 -11.98
C ALA A 216 8.28 -15.56 -10.93
N GLY A 217 8.68 -14.41 -10.42
CA GLY A 217 8.01 -13.65 -9.40
C GLY A 217 8.99 -12.94 -8.48
N GLU A 218 8.47 -12.43 -7.38
CA GLU A 218 9.20 -11.64 -6.38
C GLU A 218 9.00 -12.22 -4.98
N PHE A 219 10.06 -12.17 -4.17
CA PHE A 219 10.02 -12.51 -2.75
C PHE A 219 10.39 -11.30 -1.90
N PHE A 220 9.59 -11.03 -0.86
CA PHE A 220 9.76 -9.89 0.03
C PHE A 220 9.87 -10.36 1.48
N VAL A 221 10.72 -9.70 2.24
CA VAL A 221 10.75 -9.77 3.70
C VAL A 221 10.84 -8.37 4.26
N MET A 222 10.04 -8.06 5.29
CA MET A 222 10.12 -6.77 5.98
C MET A 222 9.62 -6.88 7.42
N HIS A 223 10.16 -6.02 8.29
CA HIS A 223 9.69 -5.92 9.68
C HIS A 223 8.30 -5.26 9.74
N ALA A 224 7.50 -5.70 10.70
CA ALA A 224 6.16 -5.19 10.96
C ALA A 224 5.80 -5.28 12.44
N LEU A 225 4.72 -4.60 12.82
CA LEU A 225 4.02 -4.81 14.07
C LEU A 225 2.75 -5.62 13.80
N THR A 226 2.50 -6.67 14.58
CA THR A 226 1.25 -7.43 14.57
C THR A 226 0.62 -7.49 15.96
N LEU A 227 -0.41 -8.32 16.15
CA LEU A 227 -1.22 -8.42 17.37
C LEU A 227 -0.40 -8.63 18.65
N ASP A 228 0.65 -9.43 18.57
CA ASP A 228 1.50 -9.79 19.72
C ASP A 228 2.88 -9.12 19.67
N GLY A 229 3.01 -7.98 19.02
CA GLY A 229 4.26 -7.21 18.93
C GLY A 229 5.01 -7.35 17.60
N PRO A 230 6.31 -7.03 17.57
CA PRO A 230 7.11 -7.06 16.35
C PRO A 230 7.19 -8.45 15.71
N CYS A 231 7.17 -8.46 14.39
CA CYS A 231 7.27 -9.65 13.54
C CYS A 231 7.92 -9.31 12.21
N GLU A 232 8.02 -10.29 11.31
CA GLU A 232 8.34 -10.08 9.91
C GLU A 232 7.15 -10.50 9.04
N ILE A 233 7.04 -9.86 7.86
CA ILE A 233 6.13 -10.27 6.80
C ILE A 233 6.98 -10.90 5.72
N VAL A 234 6.61 -12.13 5.30
CA VAL A 234 7.11 -12.73 4.06
C VAL A 234 6.00 -12.72 3.03
N LEU A 235 6.34 -12.31 1.80
CA LEU A 235 5.38 -12.22 0.70
C LEU A 235 5.98 -12.82 -0.57
N TRP A 236 5.23 -13.71 -1.20
CA TRP A 236 5.45 -14.13 -2.57
C TRP A 236 4.48 -13.44 -3.52
N GLU A 237 5.02 -12.91 -4.60
CA GLU A 237 4.26 -12.45 -5.77
C GLU A 237 4.67 -13.31 -6.96
N ALA A 238 3.98 -14.42 -7.18
CA ALA A 238 4.31 -15.41 -8.17
C ALA A 238 3.67 -15.10 -9.53
N VAL A 239 4.44 -15.19 -10.60
CA VAL A 239 3.87 -15.14 -11.96
C VAL A 239 2.93 -16.35 -12.15
N PRO A 240 1.67 -16.12 -12.60
CA PRO A 240 0.71 -17.21 -12.76
C PRO A 240 1.22 -18.33 -13.69
N GLY A 241 1.14 -19.58 -13.21
CA GLY A 241 1.68 -20.75 -13.91
C GLY A 241 3.19 -20.91 -13.86
N GLY A 242 3.90 -20.02 -13.18
CA GLY A 242 5.33 -20.09 -12.93
C GLY A 242 5.69 -21.00 -11.74
N PRO A 243 7.00 -21.22 -11.46
CA PRO A 243 7.46 -22.16 -10.43
C PRO A 243 7.09 -21.75 -9.00
N PHE A 244 6.72 -20.50 -8.76
CA PHE A 244 6.30 -19.99 -7.44
C PHE A 244 4.77 -19.98 -7.26
N ASP A 245 3.99 -20.32 -8.30
CA ASP A 245 2.52 -20.36 -8.25
C ASP A 245 2.01 -21.68 -7.64
N VAL A 246 2.20 -21.86 -6.34
CA VAL A 246 1.85 -23.08 -5.58
C VAL A 246 0.75 -22.82 -4.53
N TRP A 247 -0.06 -21.76 -4.69
CA TRP A 247 -0.95 -21.23 -3.66
C TRP A 247 -2.45 -21.40 -3.96
N SER A 248 -2.81 -22.18 -4.99
CA SER A 248 -4.19 -22.24 -5.51
C SER A 248 -5.19 -22.90 -4.56
N ASP A 249 -4.74 -23.78 -3.68
CA ASP A 249 -5.53 -24.51 -2.67
C ASP A 249 -5.74 -23.72 -1.36
N ARG A 250 -5.21 -22.47 -1.28
CA ARG A 250 -5.34 -21.58 -0.14
C ARG A 250 -4.83 -22.19 1.18
N PRO A 251 -3.55 -22.55 1.24
CA PRO A 251 -2.96 -23.21 2.40
C PRO A 251 -3.09 -22.37 3.68
N GLY A 252 -3.12 -23.04 4.83
CA GLY A 252 -3.05 -22.38 6.14
C GLY A 252 -1.65 -21.85 6.46
N PRO A 253 -1.49 -21.06 7.55
CA PRO A 253 -0.21 -20.40 7.85
C PRO A 253 0.99 -21.33 7.93
N GLY A 254 0.87 -22.50 8.59
CA GLY A 254 1.95 -23.51 8.67
C GLY A 254 2.36 -24.01 7.29
N GLU A 255 1.40 -24.33 6.44
CA GLU A 255 1.65 -24.77 5.07
C GLU A 255 2.25 -23.68 4.18
N VAL A 256 1.84 -22.40 4.37
CA VAL A 256 2.46 -21.26 3.66
C VAL A 256 3.94 -21.18 4.04
N VAL A 257 4.28 -21.34 5.32
CA VAL A 257 5.66 -21.37 5.80
C VAL A 257 6.44 -22.55 5.20
N GLU A 258 5.90 -23.76 5.24
CA GLU A 258 6.56 -24.96 4.68
C GLU A 258 6.86 -24.77 3.19
N ARG A 259 5.88 -24.40 2.39
CA ARG A 259 6.03 -24.16 0.95
C ARG A 259 7.01 -23.02 0.66
N THR A 260 6.97 -21.96 1.46
CA THR A 260 7.94 -20.86 1.36
C THR A 260 9.35 -21.37 1.58
N LEU A 261 9.60 -22.17 2.62
CA LEU A 261 10.92 -22.75 2.89
C LEU A 261 11.40 -23.70 1.79
N GLU A 262 10.50 -24.46 1.19
CA GLU A 262 10.81 -25.32 0.03
C GLU A 262 11.24 -24.48 -1.18
N LEU A 263 10.46 -23.44 -1.52
CA LEU A 263 10.79 -22.54 -2.62
C LEU A 263 12.11 -21.81 -2.38
N LEU A 264 12.34 -21.31 -1.16
CA LEU A 264 13.60 -20.64 -0.81
C LEU A 264 14.79 -21.58 -0.90
N ARG A 265 14.67 -22.83 -0.40
CA ARG A 265 15.75 -23.84 -0.50
C ARG A 265 16.10 -24.14 -1.94
N GLY A 266 15.09 -24.25 -2.81
CA GLY A 266 15.30 -24.59 -4.23
C GLY A 266 15.78 -23.44 -5.09
N HIS A 267 15.37 -22.23 -4.81
CA HIS A 267 15.54 -21.09 -5.71
C HIS A 267 16.34 -19.91 -5.11
N LEU A 268 16.30 -19.73 -3.80
CA LEU A 268 16.89 -18.59 -3.08
C LEU A 268 17.62 -19.07 -1.81
N PRO A 269 18.69 -19.89 -1.93
CA PRO A 269 19.35 -20.53 -0.78
C PRO A 269 19.88 -19.51 0.25
N GLY A 270 20.28 -18.31 -0.16
CA GLY A 270 20.68 -17.24 0.76
C GLY A 270 19.52 -16.76 1.63
N GLU A 271 18.32 -16.59 1.05
CA GLU A 271 17.11 -16.26 1.80
C GLU A 271 16.64 -17.41 2.70
N TYR A 272 16.84 -18.66 2.24
CA TYR A 272 16.53 -19.83 3.06
C TYR A 272 17.29 -19.79 4.39
N GLU A 273 18.57 -19.48 4.39
CA GLU A 273 19.36 -19.37 5.63
C GLU A 273 18.87 -18.25 6.58
N LEU A 274 18.30 -17.21 6.05
CA LEU A 274 17.69 -16.14 6.86
C LEU A 274 16.32 -16.55 7.41
N CYS A 275 15.55 -17.30 6.65
CA CYS A 275 14.15 -17.63 6.94
C CYS A 275 13.92 -19.02 7.57
N ARG A 276 14.92 -19.91 7.61
CA ARG A 276 14.77 -21.33 7.99
C ARG A 276 14.19 -21.59 9.40
N GLY A 277 14.22 -20.61 10.26
CA GLY A 277 13.66 -20.68 11.62
C GLY A 277 12.30 -20.00 11.76
N MET A 278 11.66 -19.59 10.66
CA MET A 278 10.41 -18.85 10.73
C MET A 278 9.22 -19.74 11.13
N GLU A 279 8.33 -19.15 11.92
CA GLU A 279 7.06 -19.73 12.35
C GLU A 279 5.94 -18.69 12.19
N PRO A 280 4.69 -19.08 11.90
CA PRO A 280 3.56 -18.14 11.84
C PRO A 280 3.33 -17.48 13.20
N THR A 281 2.93 -16.19 13.18
CA THR A 281 2.62 -15.46 14.43
C THR A 281 1.35 -15.96 15.12
N ASP A 282 0.35 -16.37 14.34
CA ASP A 282 -0.95 -16.81 14.84
C ASP A 282 -1.70 -17.65 13.78
N ALA A 283 -2.87 -18.19 14.14
CA ALA A 283 -3.70 -19.00 13.25
C ALA A 283 -4.29 -18.22 12.06
N GLY A 284 -4.36 -16.90 12.13
CA GLY A 284 -4.80 -16.01 11.07
C GLY A 284 -3.66 -15.33 10.29
N ALA A 285 -2.42 -15.75 10.51
CA ALA A 285 -1.21 -15.07 10.02
C ALA A 285 -1.02 -15.11 8.50
N ALA A 286 -1.80 -15.86 7.74
CA ALA A 286 -1.61 -16.00 6.29
C ALA A 286 -2.81 -15.55 5.46
N LEU A 287 -2.50 -15.05 4.26
CA LEU A 287 -3.46 -14.73 3.21
C LEU A 287 -2.88 -15.13 1.86
N THR A 288 -3.66 -15.86 1.08
CA THR A 288 -3.33 -16.19 -0.31
C THR A 288 -4.43 -15.72 -1.24
N GLY A 289 -4.06 -15.36 -2.47
CA GLY A 289 -5.03 -14.90 -3.44
C GLY A 289 -4.42 -14.33 -4.71
N ALA A 290 -5.21 -13.54 -5.38
CA ALA A 290 -4.79 -12.76 -6.54
C ALA A 290 -5.73 -11.56 -6.69
N LEU A 291 -5.23 -10.48 -7.24
CA LEU A 291 -6.05 -9.33 -7.59
C LEU A 291 -5.69 -8.83 -9.00
N THR A 292 -6.65 -8.18 -9.64
CA THR A 292 -6.41 -7.48 -10.90
C THR A 292 -6.35 -6.00 -10.60
N PRO A 293 -5.22 -5.31 -10.84
CA PRO A 293 -5.17 -3.87 -10.65
C PRO A 293 -6.19 -3.19 -11.55
N VAL A 294 -6.92 -2.24 -11.00
CA VAL A 294 -8.03 -1.59 -11.70
C VAL A 294 -8.23 -0.15 -11.23
N VAL A 295 -8.49 0.73 -12.18
CA VAL A 295 -9.03 2.07 -11.94
C VAL A 295 -10.51 2.05 -12.33
N ARG A 296 -11.35 2.64 -11.49
CA ARG A 296 -12.79 2.74 -11.71
C ARG A 296 -13.24 4.19 -11.77
N ARG A 297 -14.37 4.45 -12.38
CA ARG A 297 -15.01 5.77 -12.35
C ARG A 297 -15.38 6.11 -10.91
N PRO A 298 -15.03 7.30 -10.41
CA PRO A 298 -15.10 7.58 -8.97
C PRO A 298 -16.51 7.79 -8.42
N VAL A 299 -17.50 8.02 -9.29
CA VAL A 299 -18.88 8.31 -8.89
C VAL A 299 -19.80 7.30 -9.51
N ALA A 300 -20.60 6.66 -8.69
CA ALA A 300 -21.69 5.77 -9.13
C ALA A 300 -23.04 6.39 -8.79
N GLU A 301 -23.99 6.25 -9.70
CA GLU A 301 -25.41 6.55 -9.47
C GLU A 301 -26.10 5.28 -8.98
N VAL A 302 -26.56 5.28 -7.72
CA VAL A 302 -27.13 4.11 -7.04
C VAL A 302 -28.66 4.12 -7.05
N ALA A 303 -29.26 5.28 -7.30
CA ALA A 303 -30.68 5.48 -7.62
C ALA A 303 -30.80 6.77 -8.44
N PRO A 304 -31.92 7.05 -9.12
CA PRO A 304 -32.10 8.27 -9.90
C PRO A 304 -31.73 9.54 -9.10
N GLY A 305 -30.66 10.21 -9.50
CA GLY A 305 -30.14 11.42 -8.85
C GLY A 305 -29.36 11.17 -7.55
N ALA A 306 -29.27 9.95 -7.05
CA ALA A 306 -28.50 9.60 -5.86
C ALA A 306 -27.09 9.08 -6.24
N HIS A 307 -26.06 9.77 -5.82
CA HIS A 307 -24.67 9.47 -6.16
C HIS A 307 -23.86 9.11 -4.93
N VAL A 308 -22.89 8.19 -5.11
CA VAL A 308 -21.89 7.84 -4.11
C VAL A 308 -20.50 8.06 -4.68
N LEU A 309 -19.55 8.45 -3.80
CA LEU A 309 -18.17 8.71 -4.15
C LEU A 309 -17.29 7.55 -3.68
N GLY A 310 -16.46 6.99 -4.54
CA GLY A 310 -15.51 5.93 -4.19
C GLY A 310 -14.20 6.49 -3.62
N LEU A 311 -13.60 5.75 -2.67
CA LEU A 311 -12.32 6.08 -2.04
C LEU A 311 -11.44 4.84 -1.92
N GLY A 312 -10.12 5.02 -2.05
CA GLY A 312 -9.13 3.95 -1.92
C GLY A 312 -9.31 2.86 -2.98
N ASP A 313 -9.18 1.60 -2.59
CA ASP A 313 -9.25 0.45 -3.50
C ASP A 313 -10.62 0.27 -4.18
N ALA A 314 -11.66 0.94 -3.69
CA ALA A 314 -12.96 0.98 -4.39
C ALA A 314 -12.84 1.58 -5.79
N VAL A 315 -11.92 2.51 -6.00
CA VAL A 315 -11.74 3.23 -7.27
C VAL A 315 -10.34 3.15 -7.86
N VAL A 316 -9.29 2.96 -7.04
CA VAL A 316 -7.91 2.80 -7.51
C VAL A 316 -7.25 1.67 -6.73
N LEU A 317 -7.32 0.47 -7.30
CA LEU A 317 -6.72 -0.75 -6.75
C LEU A 317 -5.38 -1.00 -7.44
N HIS A 318 -4.29 -0.96 -6.67
CA HIS A 318 -2.95 -1.30 -7.13
C HIS A 318 -2.61 -2.77 -6.87
N ASP A 319 -1.74 -3.33 -7.71
CA ASP A 319 -1.02 -4.55 -7.35
C ASP A 319 -0.04 -4.25 -6.19
N PRO A 320 0.14 -5.16 -5.21
CA PRO A 320 1.01 -4.91 -4.06
C PRO A 320 2.50 -4.79 -4.39
N ILE A 321 2.94 -5.17 -5.59
CA ILE A 321 4.34 -5.14 -6.04
C ILE A 321 5.09 -3.81 -5.78
N GLY A 322 4.37 -2.70 -5.78
CA GLY A 322 4.91 -1.37 -5.49
C GLY A 322 4.77 -0.96 -4.02
N GLY A 323 4.12 -1.75 -3.16
CA GLY A 323 3.84 -1.40 -1.77
C GLY A 323 2.96 -0.15 -1.60
N GLN A 324 2.06 0.16 -2.56
CA GLN A 324 1.41 1.48 -2.63
C GLN A 324 -0.03 1.52 -2.10
N GLY A 325 -0.68 0.39 -1.82
CA GLY A 325 -2.08 0.37 -1.38
C GLY A 325 -2.36 1.25 -0.17
N SER A 326 -1.65 1.03 0.93
CA SER A 326 -1.81 1.80 2.17
C SER A 326 -1.35 3.26 2.04
N ASN A 327 -0.31 3.53 1.25
CA ASN A 327 0.16 4.90 0.98
C ASN A 327 -0.89 5.69 0.18
N SER A 328 -1.50 5.07 -0.82
CA SER A 328 -2.60 5.65 -1.60
C SER A 328 -3.86 5.84 -0.77
N ALA A 329 -4.17 4.91 0.14
CA ALA A 329 -5.30 5.03 1.07
C ALA A 329 -5.17 6.27 1.97
N ALA A 330 -4.00 6.48 2.58
CA ALA A 330 -3.72 7.65 3.42
C ALA A 330 -3.78 8.97 2.61
N ARG A 331 -3.17 9.00 1.42
CA ARG A 331 -3.19 10.18 0.54
C ARG A 331 -4.60 10.52 0.05
N GLY A 332 -5.37 9.50 -0.36
CA GLY A 332 -6.75 9.67 -0.80
C GLY A 332 -7.65 10.20 0.31
N ALA A 333 -7.57 9.60 1.51
CA ALA A 333 -8.33 10.04 2.67
C ALA A 333 -8.00 11.48 3.07
N ALA A 334 -6.72 11.83 3.18
CA ALA A 334 -6.27 13.19 3.49
C ALA A 334 -6.69 14.21 2.42
N HIS A 335 -6.69 13.81 1.14
CA HIS A 335 -7.15 14.68 0.05
C HIS A 335 -8.65 14.92 0.14
N TYR A 336 -9.48 13.88 0.36
CA TYR A 336 -10.92 14.02 0.49
C TYR A 336 -11.31 14.81 1.73
N LEU A 337 -10.61 14.60 2.85
CA LEU A 337 -10.81 15.38 4.07
C LEU A 337 -10.63 16.88 3.80
N ARG A 338 -9.54 17.28 3.13
CA ARG A 338 -9.31 18.68 2.75
C ARG A 338 -10.39 19.22 1.81
N ALA A 339 -10.81 18.42 0.83
CA ALA A 339 -11.85 18.83 -0.12
C ALA A 339 -13.21 19.03 0.58
N ILE A 340 -13.55 18.15 1.53
CA ILE A 340 -14.78 18.26 2.34
C ILE A 340 -14.70 19.49 3.24
N ALA A 341 -13.60 19.70 3.95
CA ALA A 341 -13.40 20.86 4.83
C ALA A 341 -13.49 22.19 4.07
N ALA A 342 -12.95 22.25 2.87
CA ALA A 342 -12.95 23.45 2.03
C ALA A 342 -14.28 23.70 1.30
N HIS A 343 -15.23 22.76 1.32
CA HIS A 343 -16.46 22.87 0.50
C HIS A 343 -17.51 23.83 1.08
N GLY A 344 -17.42 24.13 2.35
CA GLY A 344 -18.35 25.05 3.00
C GLY A 344 -19.79 24.52 3.05
N GLY A 345 -20.79 25.41 2.84
CA GLY A 345 -22.21 25.10 2.94
C GLY A 345 -22.86 24.46 1.71
N GLU A 346 -22.17 24.36 0.58
CA GLU A 346 -22.74 23.90 -0.69
C GLU A 346 -23.03 22.40 -0.70
N PRO A 347 -23.99 21.91 -1.51
CA PRO A 347 -24.28 20.47 -1.65
C PRO A 347 -23.07 19.69 -2.19
N PHE A 348 -22.87 18.47 -1.69
CA PHE A 348 -21.89 17.52 -2.23
C PHE A 348 -22.44 16.86 -3.51
N ASP A 349 -22.60 17.66 -4.57
CA ASP A 349 -23.17 17.20 -5.83
C ASP A 349 -22.19 16.33 -6.64
N ARG A 350 -22.70 15.71 -7.71
CA ARG A 350 -21.90 14.89 -8.61
C ARG A 350 -20.72 15.64 -9.20
N THR A 351 -20.85 16.94 -9.46
CA THR A 351 -19.79 17.76 -10.05
C THR A 351 -18.65 17.96 -9.05
N TRP A 352 -18.98 18.21 -7.78
CA TRP A 352 -18.00 18.30 -6.70
C TRP A 352 -17.28 16.96 -6.50
N MET A 353 -18.01 15.82 -6.47
CA MET A 353 -17.43 14.49 -6.33
C MET A 353 -16.41 14.21 -7.44
N LEU A 354 -16.76 14.51 -8.70
CA LEU A 354 -15.86 14.32 -9.84
C LEU A 354 -14.62 15.20 -9.75
N ARG A 355 -14.74 16.46 -9.35
CA ARG A 355 -13.60 17.38 -9.18
C ARG A 355 -12.69 16.93 -8.05
N THR A 356 -13.26 16.48 -6.93
CA THR A 356 -12.51 15.96 -5.79
C THR A 356 -11.63 14.78 -6.20
N PHE A 357 -12.20 13.81 -6.91
CA PHE A 357 -11.41 12.69 -7.41
C PHE A 357 -10.40 13.12 -8.48
N ALA A 358 -10.75 13.98 -9.41
CA ALA A 358 -9.85 14.41 -10.47
C ALA A 358 -8.57 15.04 -9.90
N ALA A 359 -8.68 15.85 -8.86
CA ALA A 359 -7.52 16.42 -8.19
C ALA A 359 -6.65 15.38 -7.45
N TYR A 360 -7.26 14.35 -6.85
CA TYR A 360 -6.53 13.21 -6.31
C TYR A 360 -5.85 12.39 -7.41
N TRP A 361 -6.52 12.20 -8.55
CA TRP A 361 -6.05 11.41 -9.68
C TRP A 361 -4.76 11.98 -10.31
N GLU A 362 -4.54 13.28 -10.24
CA GLU A 362 -3.30 13.89 -10.73
C GLU A 362 -2.04 13.27 -10.10
N HIS A 363 -2.12 12.84 -8.84
CA HIS A 363 -1.05 12.08 -8.18
C HIS A 363 -1.22 10.55 -8.40
N ALA A 364 -2.42 10.02 -8.17
CA ALA A 364 -2.67 8.57 -8.17
C ALA A 364 -2.38 7.90 -9.52
N ARG A 365 -2.52 8.61 -10.65
CA ARG A 365 -2.20 8.11 -12.00
C ARG A 365 -0.71 7.72 -12.15
N HIS A 366 0.19 8.44 -11.49
CA HIS A 366 1.62 8.12 -11.50
C HIS A 366 1.91 6.88 -10.65
N VAL A 367 1.24 6.74 -9.51
CA VAL A 367 1.32 5.53 -8.68
C VAL A 367 0.82 4.31 -9.46
N SER A 368 -0.34 4.41 -10.12
CA SER A 368 -0.87 3.34 -10.96
C SER A 368 0.06 2.97 -12.12
N ALA A 369 0.63 3.96 -12.80
CA ALA A 369 1.57 3.73 -13.90
C ALA A 369 2.83 3.01 -13.40
N PHE A 370 3.39 3.43 -12.26
CA PHE A 370 4.55 2.81 -11.62
C PHE A 370 4.26 1.34 -11.25
N CYS A 371 3.20 1.06 -10.50
CA CYS A 371 2.86 -0.31 -10.10
C CYS A 371 2.60 -1.20 -11.33
N ASN A 372 1.89 -0.70 -12.33
CA ASN A 372 1.61 -1.46 -13.55
C ASN A 372 2.88 -1.77 -14.37
N MET A 373 3.86 -0.85 -14.38
CA MET A 373 5.14 -1.08 -15.06
C MET A 373 5.95 -2.20 -14.38
N LEU A 374 5.92 -2.28 -13.06
CA LEU A 374 6.64 -3.31 -12.31
C LEU A 374 6.12 -4.74 -12.59
N LEU A 375 4.88 -4.89 -13.05
CA LEU A 375 4.28 -6.18 -13.36
C LEU A 375 4.77 -6.80 -14.67
N GLY A 376 5.37 -5.98 -15.54
CA GLY A 376 5.95 -6.41 -16.81
C GLY A 376 7.46 -6.64 -16.75
N PRO A 377 8.05 -7.13 -17.84
CA PRO A 377 9.51 -7.17 -17.96
C PRO A 377 10.09 -5.76 -17.83
N PRO A 378 11.14 -5.56 -17.00
CA PRO A 378 11.72 -4.22 -16.84
C PRO A 378 12.28 -3.70 -18.17
N PRO A 379 11.90 -2.47 -18.59
CA PRO A 379 12.45 -1.81 -19.77
C PRO A 379 13.98 -1.66 -19.67
N GLU A 380 14.65 -1.46 -20.82
CA GLU A 380 16.12 -1.36 -20.86
C GLU A 380 16.68 -0.26 -19.96
N HIS A 381 16.07 0.92 -19.98
CA HIS A 381 16.50 2.03 -19.13
C HIS A 381 16.34 1.72 -17.64
N VAL A 382 15.29 0.97 -17.23
CA VAL A 382 15.11 0.52 -15.86
C VAL A 382 16.22 -0.45 -15.46
N ARG A 383 16.58 -1.40 -16.31
CA ARG A 383 17.73 -2.31 -16.05
C ARG A 383 19.03 -1.54 -15.87
N ARG A 384 19.27 -0.48 -16.67
CA ARG A 384 20.44 0.39 -16.51
C ARG A 384 20.42 1.15 -15.18
N ILE A 385 19.27 1.68 -14.77
CA ILE A 385 19.11 2.33 -13.47
C ILE A 385 19.42 1.37 -12.33
N LEU A 386 18.83 0.18 -12.32
CA LEU A 386 19.05 -0.84 -11.28
C LEU A 386 20.53 -1.29 -11.24
N SER A 387 21.17 -1.45 -12.40
CA SER A 387 22.60 -1.73 -12.48
C SER A 387 23.45 -0.57 -11.97
N ALA A 388 23.06 0.67 -12.22
CA ALA A 388 23.74 1.85 -11.71
C ALA A 388 23.57 2.00 -10.19
N ALA A 389 22.39 1.70 -9.66
CA ALA A 389 22.13 1.76 -8.22
C ALA A 389 23.06 0.83 -7.42
N ALA A 390 23.44 -0.32 -7.98
CA ALA A 390 24.41 -1.22 -7.37
C ALA A 390 25.84 -0.63 -7.25
N ARG A 391 26.15 0.44 -7.97
CA ARG A 391 27.48 1.06 -8.02
C ARG A 391 27.51 2.51 -7.53
N HIS A 392 26.36 3.19 -7.55
CA HIS A 392 26.23 4.60 -7.22
C HIS A 392 25.21 4.81 -6.09
N PRO A 393 25.67 5.09 -4.86
CA PRO A 393 24.77 5.30 -3.71
C PRO A 393 23.69 6.35 -3.94
N ALA A 394 23.97 7.41 -4.71
CA ALA A 394 22.97 8.44 -5.04
C ALA A 394 21.81 7.88 -5.90
N VAL A 395 22.07 6.91 -6.78
CA VAL A 395 21.03 6.26 -7.58
C VAL A 395 20.21 5.32 -6.69
N ALA A 396 20.85 4.55 -5.82
CA ALA A 396 20.18 3.67 -4.86
C ALA A 396 19.28 4.48 -3.92
N HIS A 397 19.79 5.58 -3.37
CA HIS A 397 19.03 6.49 -2.52
C HIS A 397 17.80 7.08 -3.24
N ARG A 398 17.98 7.61 -4.45
CA ARG A 398 16.86 8.18 -5.23
C ARG A 398 15.81 7.13 -5.57
N TYR A 399 16.23 5.91 -5.91
CA TYR A 399 15.33 4.79 -6.18
C TYR A 399 14.50 4.42 -4.94
N ALA A 400 15.15 4.24 -3.79
CA ALA A 400 14.48 3.88 -2.55
C ALA A 400 13.44 4.94 -2.12
N ASN A 401 13.79 6.22 -2.19
CA ASN A 401 12.91 7.32 -1.80
C ASN A 401 11.76 7.56 -2.79
N GLY A 402 11.89 7.12 -4.05
CA GLY A 402 10.82 7.15 -5.03
C GLY A 402 9.59 6.33 -4.64
N PHE A 403 9.73 5.29 -3.81
CA PHE A 403 8.59 4.55 -3.27
C PHE A 403 7.75 5.36 -2.28
N GLY A 404 8.36 6.34 -1.60
CA GLY A 404 7.64 7.29 -0.74
C GLY A 404 6.78 8.27 -1.54
N ASP A 405 7.19 8.61 -2.77
CA ASP A 405 6.43 9.44 -3.70
C ASP A 405 6.62 8.99 -5.15
N PRO A 406 5.86 7.98 -5.63
CA PRO A 406 6.01 7.45 -6.98
C PRO A 406 5.74 8.46 -8.11
N ALA A 407 5.13 9.61 -7.84
CA ALA A 407 4.98 10.66 -8.83
C ALA A 407 6.35 11.19 -9.29
N GLY A 408 7.34 11.24 -8.39
CA GLY A 408 8.71 11.64 -8.71
C GLY A 408 9.44 10.67 -9.66
N PHE A 409 8.98 9.42 -9.81
CA PHE A 409 9.54 8.51 -10.82
C PHE A 409 9.28 8.96 -12.26
N ALA A 410 8.23 9.76 -12.51
CA ALA A 410 7.95 10.32 -13.82
C ALA A 410 9.10 11.23 -14.33
N ASP A 411 9.90 11.78 -13.42
CA ASP A 411 10.97 12.73 -13.76
C ASP A 411 12.28 12.07 -14.21
N TRP A 412 12.41 10.74 -14.05
CA TRP A 412 13.66 10.05 -14.40
C TRP A 412 13.50 8.54 -14.65
N PHE A 413 12.68 7.83 -13.84
CA PHE A 413 12.60 6.36 -13.84
C PHE A 413 11.64 5.81 -14.90
N MET A 414 10.56 6.54 -15.18
CA MET A 414 9.49 6.11 -16.11
C MET A 414 9.74 6.46 -17.57
N ASP A 415 10.75 7.28 -17.88
CA ASP A 415 11.06 7.78 -19.19
C ASP A 415 12.53 7.50 -19.56
N ALA A 416 12.77 6.94 -20.75
CA ALA A 416 14.11 6.49 -21.16
C ALA A 416 15.10 7.65 -21.31
N ASP A 417 14.67 8.77 -21.93
CA ASP A 417 15.54 9.91 -22.20
C ASP A 417 15.93 10.62 -20.91
N ARG A 418 14.97 10.77 -19.99
CA ARG A 418 15.21 11.33 -18.65
C ARG A 418 16.09 10.44 -17.79
N ALA A 419 15.92 9.12 -17.89
CA ALA A 419 16.78 8.14 -17.24
C ALA A 419 18.23 8.28 -17.70
N ASP A 420 18.44 8.37 -19.02
CA ASP A 420 19.78 8.51 -19.62
C ASP A 420 20.43 9.84 -19.23
N ALA A 421 19.69 10.93 -19.27
CA ALA A 421 20.18 12.23 -18.81
C ALA A 421 20.60 12.21 -17.33
N TYR A 422 19.79 11.57 -16.47
CA TYR A 422 20.11 11.43 -15.05
C TYR A 422 21.37 10.58 -14.81
N LEU A 423 21.47 9.42 -15.47
CA LEU A 423 22.61 8.52 -15.32
C LEU A 423 23.92 9.16 -15.85
N ALA A 424 23.84 9.94 -16.94
CA ALA A 424 24.99 10.70 -17.46
C ALA A 424 25.45 11.76 -16.45
N ALA A 425 24.51 12.48 -15.81
CA ALA A 425 24.85 13.49 -14.78
C ALA A 425 25.50 12.87 -13.55
N VAL A 426 25.02 11.71 -13.08
CA VAL A 426 25.63 10.98 -11.95
C VAL A 426 27.03 10.48 -12.30
N GLY A 427 27.22 9.92 -13.50
CA GLY A 427 28.53 9.48 -13.98
C GLY A 427 29.55 10.62 -14.08
N ALA A 428 29.13 11.77 -14.60
CA ALA A 428 29.97 12.97 -14.66
C ALA A 428 30.34 13.51 -13.27
N ALA A 429 29.41 13.51 -12.31
CA ALA A 429 29.68 13.93 -10.94
C ALA A 429 30.66 12.99 -10.21
N GLY A 430 30.52 11.67 -10.45
CA GLY A 430 31.46 10.67 -9.89
C GLY A 430 32.88 10.75 -10.45
N ALA A 431 33.02 11.21 -11.71
CA ALA A 431 34.33 11.42 -12.34
C ALA A 431 35.01 12.73 -11.92
N ALA A 432 34.26 13.70 -11.39
CA ALA A 432 34.76 15.01 -10.97
C ALA A 432 35.29 15.06 -9.53
N VAL A 433 35.16 13.97 -8.74
CA VAL A 433 35.79 13.86 -7.41
C VAL A 433 37.25 13.46 -7.65
N PRO A 434 38.25 14.35 -7.43
CA PRO A 434 39.66 13.98 -7.53
C PRO A 434 39.95 12.88 -6.52
N ALA A 435 40.74 11.91 -6.93
CA ALA A 435 41.47 11.04 -6.00
C ALA A 435 42.55 11.91 -5.31
N ASP A 436 42.13 12.68 -4.31
CA ASP A 436 43.07 13.26 -3.33
C ASP A 436 43.33 12.15 -2.32
N GLY A 437 44.46 11.53 -2.28
CA GLY A 437 45.77 12.07 -2.24
C GLY A 437 46.41 11.58 -0.98
N GLY A 438 47.35 10.69 -1.09
CA GLY A 438 48.37 10.50 -0.12
C GLY A 438 48.11 9.65 1.07
#